data_a4fe3f7c12357877508f3c3c243961d9
#
_entry.id   a4fe3f7c12357877508f3c3c243961d9
#
_cell.length_a   1.000
_cell.length_b   1.000
_cell.length_c   1.000
_cell.angle_alpha   90.00
_cell.angle_beta   90.00
_cell.angle_gamma   90.00
#
_symmetry.space_group_name_H-M   'P 1'
#
loop_
_entity.id
_entity.type
_entity.pdbx_description
1 polymer ?
#
loop_
_entity_poly.entity_id
_entity_poly.type
_entity_poly.pdbx_seq_one_letter_code
_entity_poly.pdbx_strand_id
1 'polypeptide(L)'
;MPYLVDSDVLIDISCGIRAAREYVDALTEPWAISQVSALELIVGARDKRDLANIDIFLSAFVIVPLRESTGKRAYELLKLYAKPHGLHVFDSLIAATAIEEDLTLVIRNRRHFGAIKGLRLEIPSY
;
A
#
# COMPACT_ATOMS: atom_id res chain seq x y z
N MET A 1 11.66 -8.29 8.83
CA MET A 1 10.31 -8.54 8.28
C MET A 1 10.17 -7.89 6.93
N PRO A 2 9.63 -8.60 5.93
CA PRO A 2 9.37 -8.00 4.63
C PRO A 2 8.32 -6.89 4.71
N TYR A 3 8.32 -6.04 3.69
CA TYR A 3 7.51 -4.82 3.69
C TYR A 3 6.45 -4.86 2.60
N LEU A 4 5.32 -4.21 2.87
CA LEU A 4 4.29 -3.86 1.89
C LEU A 4 4.31 -2.34 1.75
N VAL A 5 4.65 -1.84 0.56
CA VAL A 5 4.78 -0.39 0.32
C VAL A 5 3.45 0.14 -0.21
N ASP A 6 2.91 1.15 0.47
CA ASP A 6 1.62 1.74 0.13
C ASP A 6 1.69 2.61 -1.13
N SER A 7 0.52 2.84 -1.72
CA SER A 7 0.39 3.66 -2.93
C SER A 7 0.91 5.08 -2.76
N ASP A 8 0.82 5.68 -1.57
CA ASP A 8 1.32 7.05 -1.35
C ASP A 8 2.83 7.16 -1.60
N VAL A 9 3.60 6.16 -1.16
CA VAL A 9 5.05 6.10 -1.42
C VAL A 9 5.31 5.81 -2.90
N LEU A 10 4.53 4.90 -3.51
CA LEU A 10 4.67 4.56 -4.92
C LEU A 10 4.38 5.75 -5.83
N ILE A 11 3.37 6.53 -5.51
CA ILE A 11 3.04 7.76 -6.24
C ILE A 11 4.22 8.73 -6.17
N ASP A 12 4.82 8.92 -5.00
CA ASP A 12 5.99 9.78 -4.85
C ASP A 12 7.14 9.32 -5.76
N ILE A 13 7.41 8.01 -5.80
CA ILE A 13 8.44 7.46 -6.68
C ILE A 13 8.10 7.74 -8.15
N SER A 14 6.86 7.48 -8.56
CA SER A 14 6.43 7.69 -9.94
C SER A 14 6.46 9.16 -10.35
N CYS A 15 6.30 10.08 -9.39
CA CYS A 15 6.40 11.51 -9.62
C CYS A 15 7.83 12.05 -9.55
N GLY A 16 8.81 11.18 -9.38
CA GLY A 16 10.23 11.58 -9.39
C GLY A 16 10.75 12.14 -8.06
N ILE A 17 10.06 11.87 -6.96
CA ILE A 17 10.53 12.29 -5.63
C ILE A 17 11.72 11.39 -5.26
N ARG A 18 12.93 11.95 -5.34
CA ARG A 18 14.18 11.21 -5.11
C ARG A 18 14.22 10.58 -3.71
N ALA A 19 13.79 11.32 -2.70
CA ALA A 19 13.81 10.84 -1.32
C ALA A 19 12.98 9.56 -1.12
N ALA A 20 11.85 9.44 -1.83
CA ALA A 20 11.02 8.23 -1.81
C ALA A 20 11.76 7.04 -2.41
N ARG A 21 12.42 7.23 -3.55
CA ARG A 21 13.21 6.19 -4.20
C ARG A 21 14.38 5.75 -3.33
N GLU A 22 15.09 6.70 -2.77
CA GLU A 22 16.22 6.41 -1.87
C GLU A 22 15.76 5.63 -0.64
N TYR A 23 14.59 5.97 -0.11
CA TYR A 23 14.04 5.28 1.04
C TYR A 23 13.80 3.80 0.75
N VAL A 24 13.10 3.47 -0.34
CA VAL A 24 12.80 2.07 -0.67
C VAL A 24 14.05 1.29 -1.09
N ASP A 25 15.00 1.95 -1.75
CA ASP A 25 16.27 1.33 -2.13
C ASP A 25 17.14 1.00 -0.90
N ALA A 26 16.95 1.72 0.19
CA ALA A 26 17.66 1.50 1.44
C ALA A 26 17.03 0.41 2.32
N LEU A 27 15.85 -0.09 1.99
CA LEU A 27 15.24 -1.19 2.72
C LEU A 27 16.09 -2.45 2.58
N THR A 28 16.44 -3.05 3.71
CA THR A 28 17.36 -4.20 3.74
C THR A 28 16.67 -5.53 3.45
N GLU A 29 15.36 -5.57 3.52
CA GLU A 29 14.55 -6.75 3.26
C GLU A 29 13.65 -6.54 2.04
N PRO A 30 13.20 -7.63 1.40
CA PRO A 30 12.32 -7.54 0.23
C PRO A 30 11.04 -6.77 0.54
N TRP A 31 10.51 -6.10 -0.49
CA TRP A 31 9.23 -5.42 -0.38
C TRP A 31 8.36 -5.71 -1.60
N ALA A 32 7.06 -5.62 -1.37
CA ALA A 32 6.03 -5.86 -2.37
C ALA A 32 5.00 -4.74 -2.30
N ILE A 33 4.06 -4.74 -3.22
CA ILE A 33 2.91 -3.85 -3.21
C ILE A 33 1.63 -4.67 -3.19
N SER A 34 0.55 -4.10 -2.67
CA SER A 34 -0.75 -4.76 -2.74
C SER A 34 -1.36 -4.60 -4.13
N GLN A 35 -2.20 -5.54 -4.52
CA GLN A 35 -2.98 -5.42 -5.75
C GLN A 35 -3.85 -4.15 -5.73
N VAL A 36 -4.36 -3.76 -4.56
CA VAL A 36 -5.14 -2.53 -4.41
C VAL A 36 -4.32 -1.30 -4.76
N SER A 37 -3.06 -1.24 -4.30
CA SER A 37 -2.16 -0.12 -4.63
C SER A 37 -1.91 -0.04 -6.14
N ALA A 38 -1.73 -1.19 -6.80
CA ALA A 38 -1.58 -1.23 -8.25
C ALA A 38 -2.83 -0.70 -8.96
N LEU A 39 -4.02 -1.11 -8.50
CA LEU A 39 -5.28 -0.63 -9.05
C LEU A 39 -5.45 0.89 -8.87
N GLU A 40 -5.07 1.41 -7.71
CA GLU A 40 -5.13 2.85 -7.45
C GLU A 40 -4.24 3.66 -8.40
N LEU A 41 -3.03 3.16 -8.66
CA LEU A 41 -2.13 3.83 -9.59
C LEU A 41 -2.68 3.83 -11.02
N ILE A 42 -3.25 2.72 -11.47
CA ILE A 42 -3.86 2.61 -12.80
C ILE A 42 -5.02 3.60 -12.94
N VAL A 43 -5.90 3.66 -11.95
CA VAL A 43 -7.05 4.60 -11.97
C VAL A 43 -6.57 6.06 -11.98
N GLY A 44 -5.44 6.34 -11.34
CA GLY A 44 -4.88 7.69 -11.28
C GLY A 44 -4.20 8.15 -12.57
N ALA A 45 -4.07 7.32 -13.59
CA ALA A 45 -3.46 7.69 -14.86
C ALA A 45 -4.25 8.80 -15.56
N ARG A 46 -3.54 9.80 -16.08
CA ARG A 46 -4.15 10.99 -16.69
C ARG A 46 -4.60 10.76 -18.13
N ASP A 47 -3.90 9.89 -18.85
CA ASP A 47 -4.17 9.59 -20.26
C ASP A 47 -3.56 8.21 -20.62
N LYS A 48 -3.68 7.82 -21.88
CA LYS A 48 -3.19 6.50 -22.35
C LYS A 48 -1.68 6.37 -22.24
N ARG A 49 -0.93 7.44 -22.45
CA ARG A 49 0.53 7.44 -22.34
C ARG A 49 0.95 7.25 -20.90
N ASP A 50 0.32 7.99 -20.00
CA ASP A 50 0.56 7.87 -18.56
C ASP A 50 0.22 6.48 -18.07
N LEU A 51 -0.91 5.92 -18.53
CA LEU A 51 -1.31 4.54 -18.21
C LEU A 51 -0.25 3.52 -18.64
N ALA A 52 0.29 3.66 -19.85
CA ALA A 52 1.33 2.76 -20.35
C ALA A 52 2.60 2.87 -19.49
N ASN A 53 2.98 4.07 -19.09
CA ASN A 53 4.15 4.31 -18.24
C ASN A 53 3.94 3.72 -16.84
N ILE A 54 2.77 3.86 -16.27
CA ILE A 54 2.43 3.27 -14.96
C ILE A 54 2.45 1.75 -15.03
N ASP A 55 1.91 1.17 -16.10
CA ASP A 55 1.92 -0.28 -16.29
C ASP A 55 3.35 -0.83 -16.34
N ILE A 56 4.24 -0.16 -17.07
CA ILE A 56 5.66 -0.51 -17.10
C ILE A 56 6.29 -0.39 -15.70
N PHE A 57 6.02 0.71 -15.01
CA PHE A 57 6.51 0.95 -13.65
C PHE A 57 6.10 -0.19 -12.71
N LEU A 58 4.82 -0.57 -12.74
CA LEU A 58 4.28 -1.62 -11.87
C LEU A 58 4.86 -3.00 -12.19
N SER A 59 5.28 -3.25 -13.43
CA SER A 59 5.85 -4.54 -13.84
C SER A 59 7.15 -4.87 -13.12
N ALA A 60 7.81 -3.88 -12.52
CA ALA A 60 9.05 -4.06 -11.78
C ALA A 60 8.86 -4.59 -10.36
N PHE A 61 7.63 -4.65 -9.86
CA PHE A 61 7.36 -4.98 -8.46
C PHE A 61 6.62 -6.30 -8.31
N VAL A 62 6.82 -6.92 -7.14
CA VAL A 62 6.01 -8.07 -6.72
C VAL A 62 4.68 -7.53 -6.24
N ILE A 63 3.59 -8.04 -6.78
CA ILE A 63 2.23 -7.65 -6.41
C ILE A 63 1.60 -8.78 -5.61
N VAL A 64 1.19 -8.48 -4.37
CA VAL A 64 0.46 -9.42 -3.52
C VAL A 64 -1.01 -9.39 -3.93
N PRO A 65 -1.57 -10.51 -4.42
CA PRO A 65 -2.94 -10.53 -4.90
C PRO A 65 -3.96 -10.44 -3.77
N LEU A 66 -5.14 -9.91 -4.11
CA LEU A 66 -6.29 -10.00 -3.24
C LEU A 66 -6.80 -11.45 -3.23
N ARG A 67 -7.08 -11.93 -2.03
CA ARG A 67 -7.62 -13.27 -1.81
C ARG A 67 -9.04 -13.17 -1.25
N GLU A 68 -9.76 -14.27 -1.25
CA GLU A 68 -11.08 -14.33 -0.62
C GLU A 68 -10.99 -13.96 0.86
N SER A 69 -9.97 -14.47 1.55
CA SER A 69 -9.74 -14.15 2.97
C SER A 69 -9.46 -12.67 3.20
N THR A 70 -8.84 -11.99 2.26
CA THR A 70 -8.55 -10.55 2.35
C THR A 70 -9.84 -9.75 2.46
N GLY A 71 -10.83 -10.08 1.63
CA GLY A 71 -12.13 -9.41 1.68
C GLY A 71 -12.85 -9.62 3.01
N LYS A 72 -12.80 -10.84 3.53
CA LYS A 72 -13.41 -11.16 4.83
C LYS A 72 -12.75 -10.38 5.97
N ARG A 73 -11.42 -10.32 5.96
CA ARG A 73 -10.68 -9.56 6.98
C ARG A 73 -10.95 -8.06 6.87
N ALA A 74 -10.98 -7.53 5.65
CA ALA A 74 -11.30 -6.13 5.42
C ALA A 74 -12.68 -5.76 5.98
N TYR A 75 -13.66 -6.63 5.80
CA TYR A 75 -14.99 -6.45 6.34
C TYR A 75 -14.94 -6.29 7.87
N GLU A 76 -14.20 -7.17 8.56
CA GLU A 76 -14.05 -7.09 10.02
C GLU A 76 -13.32 -5.81 10.45
N LEU A 77 -12.29 -5.41 9.71
CA LEU A 77 -11.57 -4.17 10.00
C LEU A 77 -12.46 -2.94 9.85
N LEU A 78 -13.29 -2.90 8.82
CA LEU A 78 -14.22 -1.78 8.60
C LEU A 78 -15.27 -1.70 9.71
N LYS A 79 -15.76 -2.83 10.19
CA LYS A 79 -16.71 -2.85 11.32
C LYS A 79 -16.12 -2.19 12.57
N LEU A 80 -14.83 -2.41 12.81
CA LEU A 80 -14.14 -1.89 14.01
C LEU A 80 -13.65 -0.45 13.85
N TYR A 81 -13.18 -0.07 12.67
CA TYR A 81 -12.39 1.15 12.50
C TYR A 81 -12.97 2.19 11.55
N ALA A 82 -13.98 1.87 10.74
CA ALA A 82 -14.51 2.84 9.79
C ALA A 82 -15.14 4.05 10.47
N LYS A 83 -16.04 3.82 11.43
CA LYS A 83 -16.72 4.92 12.13
C LYS A 83 -15.81 5.67 13.09
N PRO A 84 -15.10 5.00 14.02
CA PRO A 84 -14.31 5.74 15.00
C PRO A 84 -13.02 6.34 14.43
N HIS A 85 -12.44 5.75 13.37
CA HIS A 85 -11.11 6.16 12.89
C HIS A 85 -11.09 6.53 11.39
N GLY A 86 -12.22 6.52 10.71
CA GLY A 86 -12.29 6.93 9.31
C GLY A 86 -11.64 5.98 8.31
N LEU A 87 -11.46 4.71 8.68
CA LEU A 87 -10.86 3.73 7.77
C LEU A 87 -11.72 3.57 6.51
N HIS A 88 -11.12 3.73 5.35
CA HIS A 88 -11.79 3.61 4.05
C HIS A 88 -11.69 2.19 3.50
N VAL A 89 -12.51 1.89 2.49
CA VAL A 89 -12.57 0.55 1.87
C VAL A 89 -11.19 0.10 1.36
N PHE A 90 -10.52 0.94 0.59
CA PHE A 90 -9.20 0.57 0.04
C PHE A 90 -8.15 0.41 1.14
N ASP A 91 -8.18 1.27 2.15
CA ASP A 91 -7.30 1.17 3.32
C ASP A 91 -7.49 -0.18 4.02
N SER A 92 -8.73 -0.61 4.17
CA SER A 92 -9.03 -1.88 4.84
C SER A 92 -8.47 -3.08 4.08
N LEU A 93 -8.51 -3.02 2.75
CA LEU A 93 -7.95 -4.08 1.90
C LEU A 93 -6.42 -4.11 1.96
N ILE A 94 -5.79 -2.95 1.99
CA ILE A 94 -4.33 -2.85 2.12
C ILE A 94 -3.88 -3.36 3.50
N ALA A 95 -4.56 -2.93 4.56
CA ALA A 95 -4.27 -3.39 5.92
C ALA A 95 -4.48 -4.90 6.06
N ALA A 96 -5.57 -5.42 5.51
CA ALA A 96 -5.85 -6.85 5.52
C ALA A 96 -4.76 -7.65 4.81
N THR A 97 -4.28 -7.16 3.66
CA THR A 97 -3.18 -7.79 2.93
C THR A 97 -1.92 -7.84 3.78
N ALA A 98 -1.55 -6.72 4.41
CA ALA A 98 -0.35 -6.66 5.26
C ALA A 98 -0.45 -7.63 6.44
N ILE A 99 -1.60 -7.69 7.10
CA ILE A 99 -1.81 -8.58 8.23
C ILE A 99 -1.72 -10.05 7.80
N GLU A 100 -2.42 -10.42 6.73
CA GLU A 100 -2.46 -11.81 6.25
C GLU A 100 -1.09 -12.32 5.80
N GLU A 101 -0.31 -11.48 5.16
CA GLU A 101 1.01 -11.85 4.65
C GLU A 101 2.12 -11.59 5.68
N ASP A 102 1.76 -11.12 6.88
CA ASP A 102 2.72 -10.78 7.94
C ASP A 102 3.78 -9.78 7.49
N LEU A 103 3.33 -8.73 6.80
CA LEU A 103 4.19 -7.67 6.27
C LEU A 103 4.04 -6.39 7.08
N THR A 104 5.13 -5.63 7.17
CA THR A 104 5.08 -4.27 7.73
C THR A 104 4.66 -3.30 6.63
N LEU A 105 3.60 -2.54 6.89
CA LEU A 105 3.09 -1.56 5.92
C LEU A 105 3.93 -0.28 6.00
N VAL A 106 4.57 0.06 4.88
CA VAL A 106 5.32 1.30 4.72
C VAL A 106 4.39 2.34 4.14
N ILE A 107 4.05 3.36 4.92
CA ILE A 107 3.04 4.35 4.56
C ILE A 107 3.38 5.72 5.15
N ARG A 108 3.22 6.80 4.39
CA ARG A 108 3.48 8.15 4.88
C ARG A 108 2.33 8.68 5.72
N ASN A 109 1.10 8.52 5.25
CA ASN A 109 -0.08 9.00 5.95
C ASN A 109 -0.73 7.88 6.76
N ARG A 110 -0.34 7.77 8.02
CA ARG A 110 -0.85 6.73 8.92
C ARG A 110 -2.21 7.06 9.53
N ARG A 111 -2.80 8.18 9.18
CA ARG A 111 -3.97 8.76 9.86
C ARG A 111 -5.09 7.76 10.17
N HIS A 112 -5.41 6.88 9.20
CA HIS A 112 -6.52 5.93 9.35
C HIS A 112 -6.06 4.53 9.77
N PHE A 113 -4.77 4.30 9.90
CA PHE A 113 -4.20 2.97 10.15
C PHE A 113 -3.69 2.76 11.57
N GLY A 114 -3.39 3.85 12.27
CA GLY A 114 -2.64 3.76 13.54
C GLY A 114 -3.34 3.00 14.66
N ALA A 115 -4.67 2.91 14.63
CA ALA A 115 -5.45 2.22 15.65
C ALA A 115 -5.61 0.72 15.37
N ILE A 116 -5.25 0.23 14.19
CA ILE A 116 -5.52 -1.16 13.79
C ILE A 116 -4.61 -2.11 14.55
N LYS A 117 -5.20 -2.98 15.35
CA LYS A 117 -4.46 -4.01 16.09
C LYS A 117 -3.94 -5.07 15.13
N GLY A 118 -2.70 -5.49 15.35
CA GLY A 118 -2.05 -6.52 14.53
C GLY A 118 -1.42 -5.98 13.24
N LEU A 119 -1.57 -4.70 12.95
CA LEU A 119 -0.93 -4.05 11.81
C LEU A 119 0.35 -3.36 12.26
N ARG A 120 1.48 -3.75 11.67
CA ARG A 120 2.75 -3.06 11.87
C ARG A 120 2.93 -1.98 10.81
N LEU A 121 3.25 -0.77 11.25
CA LEU A 121 3.47 0.38 10.37
C LEU A 121 4.92 0.83 10.44
N GLU A 122 5.44 1.28 9.32
CA GLU A 122 6.69 2.03 9.26
C GLU A 122 6.45 3.30 8.46
N ILE A 123 6.79 4.42 9.07
CA ILE A 123 6.60 5.74 8.45
C ILE A 123 7.94 6.18 7.89
N PRO A 124 8.05 6.41 6.57
CA PRO A 124 9.31 6.87 5.98
C PRO A 124 9.78 8.19 6.57
N SER A 125 11.09 8.33 6.65
CA SER A 125 11.74 9.52 7.22
C SER A 125 11.79 10.72 6.27
N TYR A 126 11.46 10.52 5.00
CA TYR A 126 11.51 11.61 4.00
C TYR A 126 10.32 12.55 4.00
#